data_f8b9870dffdb7ea9ba595061985ec84f
#
_entry.id   f8b9870dffdb7ea9ba595061985ec84f
#
_cell.length_a   1.000
_cell.length_b   1.000
_cell.length_c   1.000
_cell.angle_alpha   90.00
_cell.angle_beta   90.00
_cell.angle_gamma   90.00
#
_symmetry.space_group_name_H-M   'P 1'
#
loop_
_entity.id
_entity.type
_entity.pdbx_description
1 polymer ?
#
loop_
_entity_poly.entity_id
_entity_poly.type
_entity_poly.pdbx_seq_one_letter_code
_entity_poly.pdbx_strand_id
1 'polypeptide(L)'
;MDKIKQSSVRTQKVARKFSRRTALKRGAAAAALAGAAPLFVKNAFAASSGEVNVVMWGEYLPDSVVADFKAKTGITVNHTKIGDNGEIIAKMKAGGGAGYDLASPTNMRALQWENLGVLQPFDMSKITNIGNVNPGMVAVGDRDWNFGGKGSHWVPQLWGTESISWRTDKWQPDGLPSFGDIWEPNPAVSAPFMMGRTYSMMTGCGIWMHHQGKMDFWSSYNDEDTMRKNWQVITDYCISKKGNLVKFWSGADPQKQGFTSDGVVIGQTWDGPIAAMMKAGEPVAYQTT
;
A
#
# COMPACT_ATOMS: atom_id res chain seq x y z
N MET A 1 -60.51 12.28 53.36
CA MET A 1 -60.01 10.95 53.72
C MET A 1 -59.26 10.46 52.48
N ASP A 2 -57.97 10.38 52.34
CA ASP A 2 -56.86 10.14 53.23
C ASP A 2 -55.64 10.93 52.79
N LYS A 3 -54.81 11.37 53.74
CA LYS A 3 -53.58 12.07 53.56
C LYS A 3 -52.45 11.08 53.18
N ILE A 4 -51.84 11.23 52.02
CA ILE A 4 -50.58 10.54 51.69
C ILE A 4 -49.43 11.46 52.09
N LYS A 5 -48.67 10.99 53.07
CA LYS A 5 -47.45 11.65 53.56
C LYS A 5 -46.34 11.60 52.50
N GLN A 6 -45.81 12.76 52.14
CA GLN A 6 -44.56 12.87 51.40
C GLN A 6 -43.40 12.58 52.36
N SER A 7 -42.65 11.51 52.09
CA SER A 7 -41.38 11.17 52.72
C SER A 7 -40.24 11.86 51.97
N SER A 8 -39.66 12.86 52.63
CA SER A 8 -38.44 13.53 52.10
C SER A 8 -37.21 12.66 52.33
N VAL A 9 -36.66 12.13 51.23
CA VAL A 9 -35.36 11.44 51.30
C VAL A 9 -34.24 12.49 51.33
N ARG A 10 -33.61 12.62 52.47
CA ARG A 10 -32.43 13.47 52.71
C ARG A 10 -31.19 12.78 52.13
N THR A 11 -30.71 13.25 51.00
CA THR A 11 -29.46 12.77 50.41
C THR A 11 -28.28 13.32 51.20
N GLN A 12 -27.67 12.49 52.04
CA GLN A 12 -26.40 12.80 52.68
C GLN A 12 -25.27 12.75 51.66
N LYS A 13 -24.69 13.91 51.33
CA LYS A 13 -23.43 14.02 50.61
C LYS A 13 -22.29 13.54 51.51
N VAL A 14 -21.82 12.32 51.34
CA VAL A 14 -20.60 11.82 51.98
C VAL A 14 -19.41 12.47 51.29
N ALA A 15 -18.81 13.46 51.93
CA ALA A 15 -17.55 14.05 51.48
C ALA A 15 -16.42 13.02 51.70
N ARG A 16 -15.98 12.36 50.64
CA ARG A 16 -14.82 11.48 50.66
C ARG A 16 -13.56 12.32 50.88
N LYS A 17 -12.99 12.25 52.10
CA LYS A 17 -11.68 12.82 52.41
C LYS A 17 -10.61 12.07 51.63
N PHE A 18 -10.00 12.70 50.61
CA PHE A 18 -8.85 12.16 49.92
C PHE A 18 -7.62 12.19 50.83
N SER A 19 -7.03 11.04 51.11
CA SER A 19 -5.79 10.96 51.88
C SER A 19 -4.60 11.45 51.08
N ARG A 20 -3.60 12.06 51.73
CA ARG A 20 -2.34 12.46 51.07
C ARG A 20 -1.69 11.32 50.29
N ARG A 21 -1.84 10.08 50.77
CA ARG A 21 -1.33 8.86 50.10
C ARG A 21 -2.04 8.55 48.77
N THR A 22 -3.33 8.85 48.65
CA THR A 22 -4.12 8.70 47.43
C THR A 22 -3.78 9.78 46.41
N ALA A 23 -3.50 11.01 46.86
CA ALA A 23 -3.03 12.09 45.98
C ALA A 23 -1.64 11.81 45.43
N LEU A 24 -0.71 11.29 46.22
CA LEU A 24 0.63 10.90 45.79
C LEU A 24 0.61 9.72 44.76
N LYS A 25 -0.24 8.72 45.01
CA LYS A 25 -0.38 7.61 44.06
C LYS A 25 -0.98 8.04 42.72
N ARG A 26 -1.92 8.99 42.72
CA ARG A 26 -2.48 9.56 41.48
C ARG A 26 -1.52 10.52 40.77
N GLY A 27 -0.71 11.25 41.51
CA GLY A 27 0.37 12.08 40.96
C GLY A 27 1.48 11.25 40.31
N ALA A 28 1.88 10.13 40.95
CA ALA A 28 2.86 9.20 40.35
C ALA A 28 2.35 8.49 39.11
N ALA A 29 1.06 8.13 39.06
CA ALA A 29 0.45 7.55 37.85
C ALA A 29 0.34 8.55 36.69
N ALA A 30 0.06 9.84 37.01
CA ALA A 30 0.04 10.90 36.01
C ALA A 30 1.45 11.23 35.47
N ALA A 31 2.48 11.17 36.30
CA ALA A 31 3.88 11.35 35.90
C ALA A 31 4.38 10.17 35.04
N ALA A 32 3.92 8.94 35.32
CA ALA A 32 4.24 7.78 34.50
C ALA A 32 3.60 7.83 33.12
N LEU A 33 2.41 8.43 32.99
CA LEU A 33 1.75 8.64 31.68
C LEU A 33 2.35 9.82 30.91
N ALA A 34 2.88 10.83 31.58
CA ALA A 34 3.60 11.94 30.93
C ALA A 34 4.99 11.53 30.44
N GLY A 35 5.60 10.49 31.03
CA GLY A 35 6.88 9.91 30.59
C GLY A 35 6.75 8.94 29.42
N ALA A 36 5.54 8.58 28.99
CA ALA A 36 5.29 7.72 27.84
C ALA A 36 4.99 8.50 26.54
N ALA A 37 5.14 9.83 26.52
CA ALA A 37 5.23 10.54 25.25
C ALA A 37 6.49 10.05 24.54
N PRO A 38 6.45 9.73 23.24
CA PRO A 38 7.65 9.34 22.52
C PRO A 38 8.65 10.49 22.62
N LEU A 39 9.71 10.29 23.42
CA LEU A 39 10.86 11.16 23.42
C LEU A 39 11.52 10.98 22.08
N PHE A 40 11.19 11.86 21.13
CA PHE A 40 12.02 12.07 19.96
C PHE A 40 13.35 12.62 20.48
N VAL A 41 14.29 11.73 20.73
CA VAL A 41 15.65 12.12 21.09
C VAL A 41 16.26 12.73 19.83
N LYS A 42 16.19 14.05 19.71
CA LYS A 42 17.03 14.80 18.80
C LYS A 42 18.48 14.55 19.24
N ASN A 43 19.27 13.89 18.39
CA ASN A 43 20.70 13.60 18.57
C ASN A 43 21.09 12.54 19.63
N ALA A 44 20.42 11.40 19.65
CA ALA A 44 21.13 10.22 20.08
C ALA A 44 21.93 9.69 18.88
N PHE A 45 23.26 9.83 18.92
CA PHE A 45 24.12 8.81 18.34
C PHE A 45 23.88 7.57 19.22
N ALA A 46 22.73 6.94 19.08
CA ALA A 46 22.50 5.65 19.66
C ALA A 46 23.56 4.73 19.05
N ALA A 47 24.33 4.08 19.89
CA ALA A 47 25.07 2.91 19.46
C ALA A 47 24.06 2.06 18.68
N SER A 48 24.41 1.69 17.43
CA SER A 48 23.53 0.88 16.59
C SER A 48 22.97 -0.26 17.43
N SER A 49 21.66 -0.44 17.46
CA SER A 49 21.04 -1.58 18.16
C SER A 49 21.50 -2.91 17.60
N GLY A 50 22.19 -2.90 16.45
CA GLY A 50 22.54 -4.09 15.69
C GLY A 50 21.35 -4.66 14.93
N GLU A 51 20.23 -3.95 14.90
CA GLU A 51 19.00 -4.37 14.24
C GLU A 51 18.35 -3.24 13.43
N VAL A 52 17.65 -3.61 12.38
CA VAL A 52 16.78 -2.72 11.62
C VAL A 52 15.41 -3.40 11.39
N ASN A 53 14.34 -2.69 11.71
CA ASN A 53 12.97 -3.18 11.58
C ASN A 53 12.34 -2.60 10.30
N VAL A 54 12.04 -3.47 9.35
CA VAL A 54 11.54 -3.08 8.03
C VAL A 54 10.12 -3.63 7.84
N VAL A 55 9.19 -2.78 7.45
CA VAL A 55 7.88 -3.20 6.98
C VAL A 55 7.82 -3.06 5.45
N MET A 56 7.71 -4.19 4.76
CA MET A 56 7.89 -4.29 3.32
C MET A 56 7.11 -5.46 2.73
N TRP A 57 6.86 -5.41 1.43
CA TRP A 57 6.30 -6.51 0.65
C TRP A 57 7.13 -7.79 0.78
N GLY A 58 6.44 -8.94 0.88
CA GLY A 58 7.09 -10.21 1.21
C GLY A 58 8.17 -10.62 0.22
N GLU A 59 7.94 -10.40 -1.07
CA GLU A 59 8.83 -10.80 -2.14
C GLU A 59 9.97 -9.79 -2.42
N TYR A 60 9.90 -8.57 -1.85
CA TYR A 60 10.85 -7.50 -2.17
C TYR A 60 12.14 -7.56 -1.37
N LEU A 61 12.20 -8.41 -0.36
CA LEU A 61 13.38 -8.63 0.46
C LEU A 61 13.63 -10.14 0.64
N PRO A 62 14.29 -10.79 -0.33
CA PRO A 62 14.62 -12.21 -0.27
C PRO A 62 15.51 -12.54 0.93
N ASP A 63 15.33 -13.71 1.52
CA ASP A 63 16.11 -14.17 2.67
C ASP A 63 17.63 -14.20 2.39
N SER A 64 18.03 -14.46 1.15
CA SER A 64 19.44 -14.39 0.74
C SER A 64 20.03 -12.99 0.86
N VAL A 65 19.26 -11.96 0.50
CA VAL A 65 19.69 -10.54 0.63
C VAL A 65 19.80 -10.17 2.10
N VAL A 66 18.86 -10.61 2.94
CA VAL A 66 18.92 -10.42 4.40
C VAL A 66 20.16 -11.08 5.01
N ALA A 67 20.45 -12.32 4.61
CA ALA A 67 21.62 -13.06 5.08
C ALA A 67 22.93 -12.37 4.65
N ASP A 68 23.04 -11.96 3.40
CA ASP A 68 24.21 -11.25 2.87
C ASP A 68 24.43 -9.91 3.55
N PHE A 69 23.34 -9.16 3.80
CA PHE A 69 23.42 -7.89 4.51
C PHE A 69 23.95 -8.10 5.94
N LYS A 70 23.42 -9.08 6.66
CA LYS A 70 23.88 -9.43 8.00
C LYS A 70 25.36 -9.85 8.00
N ALA A 71 25.77 -10.68 7.05
CA ALA A 71 27.16 -11.14 6.94
C ALA A 71 28.13 -9.96 6.70
N LYS A 72 27.71 -8.96 5.92
CA LYS A 72 28.54 -7.80 5.57
C LYS A 72 28.56 -6.71 6.65
N THR A 73 27.48 -6.54 7.39
CA THR A 73 27.29 -5.40 8.29
C THR A 73 27.21 -5.77 9.76
N GLY A 74 26.93 -7.03 10.08
CA GLY A 74 26.58 -7.48 11.43
C GLY A 74 25.16 -7.10 11.88
N ILE A 75 24.40 -6.35 11.05
CA ILE A 75 23.08 -5.86 11.41
C ILE A 75 22.03 -6.91 11.07
N THR A 76 21.14 -7.18 12.03
CA THR A 76 19.98 -8.05 11.84
C THR A 76 18.83 -7.28 11.22
N VAL A 77 18.21 -7.82 10.17
CA VAL A 77 17.00 -7.25 9.56
C VAL A 77 15.78 -8.01 10.06
N ASN A 78 14.88 -7.31 10.74
CA ASN A 78 13.58 -7.82 11.16
C ASN A 78 12.52 -7.41 10.12
N HIS A 79 12.15 -8.35 9.25
CA HIS A 79 11.24 -8.09 8.14
C HIS A 79 9.79 -8.40 8.51
N THR A 80 8.96 -7.37 8.67
CA THR A 80 7.51 -7.50 8.74
C THR A 80 6.94 -7.53 7.32
N LYS A 81 6.53 -8.71 6.87
CA LYS A 81 5.96 -8.91 5.53
C LYS A 81 4.53 -8.37 5.45
N ILE A 82 4.22 -7.70 4.34
CA ILE A 82 2.89 -7.20 4.01
C ILE A 82 2.49 -7.62 2.60
N GLY A 83 1.20 -7.64 2.33
CA GLY A 83 0.65 -7.93 1.00
C GLY A 83 0.00 -6.73 0.32
N ASP A 84 -0.06 -5.56 1.00
CA ASP A 84 -0.85 -4.43 0.53
C ASP A 84 -0.42 -3.11 1.17
N ASN A 85 -0.53 -1.99 0.42
CA ASN A 85 -0.21 -0.65 0.94
C ASN A 85 -1.10 -0.22 2.11
N GLY A 86 -2.33 -0.71 2.18
CA GLY A 86 -3.24 -0.41 3.28
C GLY A 86 -2.75 -0.98 4.60
N GLU A 87 -2.12 -2.16 4.59
CA GLU A 87 -1.51 -2.76 5.78
C GLU A 87 -0.38 -1.91 6.34
N ILE A 88 0.52 -1.37 5.47
CA ILE A 88 1.59 -0.48 5.94
C ILE A 88 0.98 0.74 6.62
N ILE A 89 0.04 1.41 5.96
CA ILE A 89 -0.62 2.60 6.49
C ILE A 89 -1.35 2.31 7.80
N ALA A 90 -2.05 1.17 7.89
CA ALA A 90 -2.74 0.78 9.12
C ALA A 90 -1.75 0.57 10.28
N LYS A 91 -0.63 -0.12 10.03
CA LYS A 91 0.44 -0.30 11.02
C LYS A 91 1.04 1.03 11.48
N MET A 92 1.31 1.94 10.55
CA MET A 92 1.82 3.28 10.87
C MET A 92 0.82 4.10 11.69
N LYS A 93 -0.46 4.08 11.35
CA LYS A 93 -1.52 4.76 12.10
C LYS A 93 -1.67 4.20 13.52
N ALA A 94 -1.63 2.89 13.67
CA ALA A 94 -1.82 2.24 14.97
C ALA A 94 -0.68 2.53 15.95
N GLY A 95 0.56 2.63 15.46
CA GLY A 95 1.76 2.79 16.29
C GLY A 95 2.44 4.15 16.19
N GLY A 96 1.95 5.08 15.37
CA GLY A 96 2.65 6.36 15.10
C GLY A 96 4.04 6.16 14.50
N GLY A 97 4.25 5.06 13.77
CA GLY A 97 5.54 4.67 13.22
C GLY A 97 6.46 3.92 14.20
N ALA A 98 6.08 3.81 15.48
CA ALA A 98 6.91 3.12 16.47
C ALA A 98 7.15 1.64 16.11
N GLY A 99 8.38 1.19 16.32
CA GLY A 99 8.80 -0.18 16.08
C GLY A 99 9.22 -0.47 14.63
N TYR A 100 9.23 0.52 13.75
CA TYR A 100 9.74 0.40 12.39
C TYR A 100 10.75 1.50 12.10
N ASP A 101 11.89 1.11 11.51
CA ASP A 101 12.93 2.01 11.06
C ASP A 101 12.74 2.39 9.60
N LEU A 102 12.22 1.45 8.80
CA LEU A 102 11.96 1.63 7.37
C LEU A 102 10.58 1.06 6.98
N ALA A 103 9.92 1.76 6.07
CA ALA A 103 8.70 1.30 5.43
C ALA A 103 8.84 1.37 3.91
N SER A 104 8.25 0.41 3.18
CA SER A 104 8.32 0.36 1.72
C SER A 104 6.94 0.55 1.07
N PRO A 105 6.38 1.76 1.08
CA PRO A 105 5.18 2.08 0.33
C PRO A 105 5.47 2.24 -1.16
N THR A 106 4.44 2.09 -2.01
CA THR A 106 4.55 2.48 -3.41
C THR A 106 4.57 4.01 -3.56
N ASN A 107 5.29 4.51 -4.56
CA ASN A 107 5.47 5.93 -4.81
C ASN A 107 4.15 6.73 -4.95
N MET A 108 3.11 6.13 -5.53
CA MET A 108 1.78 6.77 -5.70
C MET A 108 1.04 7.08 -4.40
N ARG A 109 1.59 6.73 -3.24
CA ARG A 109 0.95 6.91 -1.93
C ARG A 109 1.43 8.14 -1.17
N ALA A 110 2.28 8.98 -1.76
CA ALA A 110 2.90 10.13 -1.13
C ALA A 110 1.93 11.01 -0.31
N LEU A 111 0.81 11.42 -0.91
CA LEU A 111 -0.21 12.25 -0.23
C LEU A 111 -0.80 11.61 1.03
N GLN A 112 -0.87 10.27 1.08
CA GLN A 112 -1.36 9.58 2.26
C GLN A 112 -0.32 9.56 3.38
N TRP A 113 0.96 9.56 3.04
CA TRP A 113 2.07 9.49 3.99
C TRP A 113 2.45 10.86 4.54
N GLU A 114 2.37 11.91 3.74
CA GLU A 114 2.59 13.28 4.20
C GLU A 114 1.72 13.60 5.41
N ASN A 115 0.42 13.28 5.32
CA ASN A 115 -0.55 13.53 6.38
C ASN A 115 -0.33 12.69 7.65
N LEU A 116 0.43 11.59 7.58
CA LEU A 116 0.75 10.78 8.76
C LEU A 116 1.83 11.44 9.63
N GLY A 117 2.74 12.21 9.04
CA GLY A 117 3.80 12.91 9.76
C GLY A 117 4.81 12.00 10.46
N VAL A 118 4.91 10.73 10.07
CA VAL A 118 5.75 9.72 10.73
C VAL A 118 7.11 9.51 10.05
N LEU A 119 7.31 10.09 8.87
CA LEU A 119 8.54 9.94 8.10
C LEU A 119 9.53 11.06 8.39
N GLN A 120 10.81 10.73 8.26
CA GLN A 120 11.93 11.67 8.26
C GLN A 120 12.58 11.68 6.88
N PRO A 121 13.12 12.82 6.41
CA PRO A 121 13.85 12.88 5.15
C PRO A 121 15.14 12.06 5.25
N PHE A 122 15.50 11.42 4.15
CA PHE A 122 16.79 10.74 4.02
C PHE A 122 17.91 11.75 3.88
N ASP A 123 19.04 11.46 4.52
CA ASP A 123 20.31 12.13 4.21
C ASP A 123 20.90 11.46 2.95
N MET A 124 20.56 12.01 1.79
CA MET A 124 20.95 11.44 0.49
C MET A 124 22.48 11.37 0.32
N SER A 125 23.25 12.19 1.05
CA SER A 125 24.72 12.15 1.00
C SER A 125 25.31 10.85 1.58
N LYS A 126 24.54 10.16 2.43
CA LYS A 126 24.93 8.88 3.03
C LYS A 126 24.53 7.67 2.20
N ILE A 127 23.72 7.86 1.14
CA ILE A 127 23.29 6.78 0.24
C ILE A 127 24.27 6.73 -0.94
N THR A 128 25.44 6.17 -0.71
CA THR A 128 26.57 6.22 -1.66
C THR A 128 26.30 5.53 -3.00
N ASN A 129 25.36 4.59 -3.04
CA ASN A 129 24.97 3.86 -4.25
C ASN A 129 23.75 4.43 -4.98
N ILE A 130 23.25 5.60 -4.56
CA ILE A 130 22.09 6.24 -5.21
C ILE A 130 22.36 6.54 -6.69
N GLY A 131 23.62 6.79 -7.05
CA GLY A 131 24.03 6.99 -8.44
C GLY A 131 23.85 5.77 -9.36
N ASN A 132 23.63 4.59 -8.79
CA ASN A 132 23.30 3.37 -9.55
C ASN A 132 21.82 3.24 -9.83
N VAL A 133 20.99 4.10 -9.26
CA VAL A 133 19.53 4.09 -9.43
C VAL A 133 19.16 4.97 -10.62
N ASN A 134 18.14 4.57 -11.38
CA ASN A 134 17.64 5.37 -12.49
C ASN A 134 17.28 6.80 -12.02
N PRO A 135 17.87 7.85 -12.61
CA PRO A 135 17.65 9.23 -12.17
C PRO A 135 16.18 9.67 -12.21
N GLY A 136 15.41 9.16 -13.18
CA GLY A 136 13.97 9.43 -13.24
C GLY A 136 13.20 8.90 -12.02
N MET A 137 13.63 7.76 -11.48
CA MET A 137 13.04 7.21 -10.25
C MET A 137 13.45 7.99 -9.01
N VAL A 138 14.70 8.46 -8.95
CA VAL A 138 15.17 9.33 -7.87
C VAL A 138 14.38 10.65 -7.87
N ALA A 139 14.17 11.25 -9.04
CA ALA A 139 13.39 12.48 -9.20
C ALA A 139 11.93 12.38 -8.70
N VAL A 140 11.34 11.18 -8.69
CA VAL A 140 10.02 10.95 -8.07
C VAL A 140 10.06 11.23 -6.57
N GLY A 141 11.12 10.80 -5.89
CA GLY A 141 11.30 11.09 -4.46
C GLY A 141 11.39 12.60 -4.19
N ASP A 142 12.15 13.32 -4.99
CA ASP A 142 12.32 14.76 -4.84
C ASP A 142 11.05 15.55 -5.16
N ARG A 143 10.27 15.08 -6.13
CA ARG A 143 9.03 15.75 -6.56
C ARG A 143 7.85 15.45 -5.62
N ASP A 144 7.61 14.18 -5.31
CA ASP A 144 6.37 13.73 -4.69
C ASP A 144 6.51 13.45 -3.18
N TRP A 145 7.73 13.21 -2.70
CA TRP A 145 8.02 12.84 -1.31
C TRP A 145 8.86 13.87 -0.56
N ASN A 146 8.99 15.06 -1.08
CA ASN A 146 9.70 16.16 -0.45
C ASN A 146 8.77 16.97 0.47
N PHE A 147 8.33 16.36 1.55
CA PHE A 147 7.34 16.91 2.45
C PHE A 147 7.86 18.17 3.16
N GLY A 148 7.15 19.27 2.96
CA GLY A 148 7.51 20.56 3.54
C GLY A 148 8.87 21.11 3.08
N GLY A 149 9.39 20.68 1.93
CA GLY A 149 10.67 21.15 1.40
C GLY A 149 11.90 20.69 2.19
N LYS A 150 11.79 19.62 2.98
CA LYS A 150 12.85 19.15 3.89
C LYS A 150 13.80 18.12 3.28
N GLY A 151 13.61 17.78 2.01
CA GLY A 151 14.31 16.70 1.31
C GLY A 151 13.45 15.48 1.11
N SER A 152 13.93 14.52 0.32
CA SER A 152 13.17 13.32 0.00
C SER A 152 12.97 12.40 1.21
N HIS A 153 11.74 12.03 1.47
CA HIS A 153 11.36 11.05 2.49
C HIS A 153 11.24 9.63 1.90
N TRP A 154 11.63 9.45 0.65
CA TRP A 154 11.52 8.21 -0.07
C TRP A 154 12.72 7.98 -0.99
N VAL A 155 13.18 6.74 -1.03
CA VAL A 155 14.29 6.30 -1.90
C VAL A 155 13.79 5.13 -2.74
N PRO A 156 13.95 5.16 -4.07
CA PRO A 156 13.53 4.05 -4.92
C PRO A 156 14.41 2.82 -4.64
N GLN A 157 13.74 1.69 -4.44
CA GLN A 157 14.39 0.42 -4.15
C GLN A 157 14.13 -0.60 -5.25
N LEU A 158 12.87 -0.67 -5.69
CA LEU A 158 12.37 -1.67 -6.62
C LEU A 158 11.28 -1.02 -7.47
N TRP A 159 11.13 -1.48 -8.68
CA TRP A 159 9.99 -1.14 -9.54
C TRP A 159 9.40 -2.40 -10.14
N GLY A 160 8.15 -2.34 -10.50
CA GLY A 160 7.43 -3.41 -11.18
C GLY A 160 6.33 -2.82 -12.05
N THR A 161 5.70 -3.66 -12.81
CA THR A 161 4.64 -3.29 -13.73
C THR A 161 3.33 -3.99 -13.40
N GLU A 162 2.22 -3.35 -13.76
CA GLU A 162 0.92 -3.98 -13.88
C GLU A 162 0.52 -3.99 -15.34
N SER A 163 0.23 -5.17 -15.87
CA SER A 163 -0.14 -5.31 -17.27
C SER A 163 -1.02 -6.54 -17.49
N ILE A 164 -1.14 -6.94 -18.73
CA ILE A 164 -2.02 -8.02 -19.16
C ILE A 164 -1.27 -9.35 -19.08
N SER A 165 -1.94 -10.34 -18.51
CA SER A 165 -1.48 -11.72 -18.47
C SER A 165 -2.55 -12.64 -19.01
N TRP A 166 -2.14 -13.75 -19.61
CA TRP A 166 -3.07 -14.71 -20.18
C TRP A 166 -2.55 -16.14 -20.13
N ARG A 167 -3.49 -17.10 -20.28
CA ARG A 167 -3.20 -18.52 -20.44
C ARG A 167 -2.86 -18.79 -21.89
N THR A 168 -1.61 -19.15 -22.18
CA THR A 168 -1.13 -19.45 -23.53
C THR A 168 -1.70 -20.74 -24.15
N ASP A 169 -2.17 -21.64 -23.30
CA ASP A 169 -2.84 -22.89 -23.71
C ASP A 169 -4.36 -22.69 -23.96
N LYS A 170 -4.92 -21.53 -23.61
CA LYS A 170 -6.33 -21.22 -23.77
C LYS A 170 -6.61 -20.13 -24.80
N TRP A 171 -5.71 -19.19 -24.94
CA TRP A 171 -5.84 -18.06 -25.83
C TRP A 171 -4.50 -17.62 -26.36
N GLN A 172 -4.43 -17.37 -27.66
CA GLN A 172 -3.31 -16.74 -28.30
C GLN A 172 -3.80 -15.43 -28.94
N PRO A 173 -3.27 -14.27 -28.51
CA PRO A 173 -3.62 -13.00 -29.11
C PRO A 173 -3.09 -12.91 -30.55
N ASP A 174 -3.83 -12.23 -31.42
CA ASP A 174 -3.34 -11.83 -32.73
C ASP A 174 -2.50 -10.54 -32.58
N GLY A 175 -1.22 -10.71 -32.32
CA GLY A 175 -0.30 -9.63 -31.97
C GLY A 175 -0.17 -9.42 -30.46
N LEU A 176 0.07 -8.17 -30.04
CA LEU A 176 0.19 -7.81 -28.62
C LEU A 176 -1.20 -7.60 -28.00
N PRO A 177 -1.51 -8.24 -26.87
CA PRO A 177 -2.77 -8.01 -26.19
C PRO A 177 -2.86 -6.57 -25.69
N SER A 178 -4.08 -6.05 -25.67
CA SER A 178 -4.41 -4.73 -25.15
C SER A 178 -5.37 -4.82 -23.98
N PHE A 179 -5.53 -3.76 -23.22
CA PHE A 179 -6.58 -3.71 -22.19
C PHE A 179 -7.99 -3.88 -22.78
N GLY A 180 -8.16 -3.62 -24.09
CA GLY A 180 -9.40 -3.91 -24.81
C GLY A 180 -9.79 -5.39 -24.78
N ASP A 181 -8.81 -6.29 -24.81
CA ASP A 181 -9.07 -7.74 -24.77
C ASP A 181 -9.64 -8.21 -23.42
N ILE A 182 -9.45 -7.40 -22.36
CA ILE A 182 -10.10 -7.64 -21.07
C ILE A 182 -11.53 -7.09 -21.07
N TRP A 183 -11.74 -5.89 -21.64
CA TRP A 183 -12.99 -5.15 -21.53
C TRP A 183 -14.00 -5.46 -22.63
N GLU A 184 -13.53 -5.72 -23.84
CA GLU A 184 -14.34 -6.15 -24.97
C GLU A 184 -14.10 -7.64 -25.20
N PRO A 185 -15.04 -8.52 -24.81
CA PRO A 185 -14.87 -9.95 -24.94
C PRO A 185 -14.54 -10.32 -26.38
N ASN A 186 -13.39 -10.93 -26.59
CA ASN A 186 -13.10 -11.59 -27.85
C ASN A 186 -13.99 -12.84 -27.95
N PRO A 187 -14.82 -13.00 -29.00
CA PRO A 187 -15.68 -14.18 -29.17
C PRO A 187 -14.92 -15.50 -29.17
N ALA A 188 -13.61 -15.48 -29.46
CA ALA A 188 -12.75 -16.66 -29.39
C ALA A 188 -12.34 -17.04 -27.95
N VAL A 189 -12.52 -16.13 -26.99
CA VAL A 189 -12.23 -16.35 -25.57
C VAL A 189 -13.54 -16.58 -24.84
N SER A 190 -13.97 -17.83 -24.77
CA SER A 190 -15.23 -18.21 -24.12
C SER A 190 -15.16 -18.25 -22.59
N ALA A 191 -14.04 -17.92 -22.00
CA ALA A 191 -13.81 -18.03 -20.56
C ALA A 191 -13.78 -16.65 -19.85
N PRO A 192 -14.16 -16.64 -18.60
CA PRO A 192 -14.25 -15.44 -17.81
C PRO A 192 -12.90 -14.80 -17.53
N PHE A 193 -12.90 -13.50 -17.32
CA PHE A 193 -11.71 -12.69 -17.10
C PHE A 193 -11.42 -12.48 -15.62
N MET A 194 -10.14 -12.33 -15.31
CA MET A 194 -9.72 -11.84 -13.99
C MET A 194 -9.40 -10.36 -14.07
N MET A 195 -9.83 -9.64 -13.06
CA MET A 195 -9.52 -8.24 -12.95
C MET A 195 -8.65 -7.96 -11.73
N GLY A 196 -7.74 -7.04 -11.95
CA GLY A 196 -6.92 -6.49 -10.91
C GLY A 196 -7.70 -5.71 -9.87
N ARG A 197 -6.97 -5.03 -9.02
CA ARG A 197 -7.55 -4.04 -8.10
C ARG A 197 -8.32 -3.00 -8.89
N THR A 198 -9.44 -2.59 -8.32
CA THR A 198 -10.40 -1.70 -8.98
C THR A 198 -9.74 -0.50 -9.66
N TYR A 199 -8.84 0.20 -8.96
CA TYR A 199 -8.21 1.40 -9.52
C TYR A 199 -7.22 1.11 -10.66
N SER A 200 -6.36 0.11 -10.52
CA SER A 200 -5.36 -0.23 -11.58
C SER A 200 -6.06 -0.66 -12.85
N MET A 201 -7.05 -1.49 -12.70
CA MET A 201 -7.86 -2.03 -13.77
C MET A 201 -8.65 -0.94 -14.50
N MET A 202 -9.25 -0.02 -13.73
CA MET A 202 -9.98 1.12 -14.28
C MET A 202 -9.01 2.09 -14.98
N THR A 203 -7.77 2.25 -14.47
CA THR A 203 -6.72 3.01 -15.15
C THR A 203 -6.41 2.41 -16.51
N GLY A 204 -6.20 1.09 -16.59
CA GLY A 204 -5.99 0.39 -17.87
C GLY A 204 -7.17 0.56 -18.83
N CYS A 205 -8.40 0.50 -18.32
CA CYS A 205 -9.61 0.80 -19.07
C CYS A 205 -9.58 2.23 -19.64
N GLY A 206 -9.28 3.22 -18.80
CA GLY A 206 -9.22 4.63 -19.21
C GLY A 206 -8.16 4.90 -20.28
N ILE A 207 -6.98 4.30 -20.14
CA ILE A 207 -5.90 4.38 -21.14
C ILE A 207 -6.37 3.76 -22.47
N TRP A 208 -6.98 2.57 -22.41
CA TRP A 208 -7.53 1.94 -23.62
C TRP A 208 -8.62 2.80 -24.26
N MET A 209 -9.56 3.34 -23.48
CA MET A 209 -10.62 4.23 -23.99
C MET A 209 -10.04 5.49 -24.64
N HIS A 210 -8.95 6.04 -24.10
CA HIS A 210 -8.24 7.16 -24.71
C HIS A 210 -7.69 6.79 -26.09
N HIS A 211 -7.00 5.68 -26.21
CA HIS A 211 -6.46 5.20 -27.47
C HIS A 211 -7.55 4.85 -28.51
N GLN A 212 -8.75 4.52 -28.05
CA GLN A 212 -9.93 4.33 -28.91
C GLN A 212 -10.63 5.65 -29.29
N GLY A 213 -10.12 6.80 -28.85
CA GLY A 213 -10.75 8.10 -29.06
C GLY A 213 -12.09 8.30 -28.32
N LYS A 214 -12.39 7.45 -27.32
CA LYS A 214 -13.65 7.51 -26.56
C LYS A 214 -13.64 8.57 -25.46
N MET A 215 -12.45 8.96 -25.01
CA MET A 215 -12.25 10.00 -23.98
C MET A 215 -10.82 10.51 -24.00
N ASP A 216 -10.59 11.68 -23.39
CA ASP A 216 -9.24 12.15 -23.05
C ASP A 216 -8.90 11.77 -21.60
N PHE A 217 -8.33 10.58 -21.43
CA PHE A 217 -7.95 10.09 -20.10
C PHE A 217 -6.93 11.00 -19.40
N TRP A 218 -5.96 11.54 -20.17
CA TRP A 218 -4.87 12.32 -19.58
C TRP A 218 -5.30 13.67 -19.04
N SER A 219 -6.41 14.23 -19.52
CA SER A 219 -7.01 15.43 -18.95
C SER A 219 -7.45 15.24 -17.49
N SER A 220 -7.59 14.00 -17.02
CA SER A 220 -7.89 13.69 -15.61
C SER A 220 -6.84 14.20 -14.63
N TYR A 221 -5.66 14.57 -15.11
CA TYR A 221 -4.57 15.11 -14.28
C TYR A 221 -4.53 16.65 -14.27
N ASN A 222 -5.44 17.33 -14.95
CA ASN A 222 -5.47 18.78 -15.01
C ASN A 222 -6.13 19.39 -13.77
N ASP A 223 -7.25 18.83 -13.36
CA ASP A 223 -8.03 19.31 -12.21
C ASP A 223 -8.97 18.21 -11.67
N GLU A 224 -9.47 18.42 -10.44
CA GLU A 224 -10.31 17.43 -9.74
C GLU A 224 -11.67 17.22 -10.43
N ASP A 225 -12.29 18.26 -10.95
CA ASP A 225 -13.61 18.16 -11.58
C ASP A 225 -13.54 17.34 -12.88
N THR A 226 -12.51 17.59 -13.70
CA THR A 226 -12.24 16.83 -14.91
C THR A 226 -11.91 15.38 -14.57
N MET A 227 -11.08 15.15 -13.55
CA MET A 227 -10.78 13.83 -13.04
C MET A 227 -12.07 13.08 -12.65
N ARG A 228 -12.93 13.67 -11.84
CA ARG A 228 -14.17 13.05 -11.38
C ARG A 228 -15.09 12.67 -12.55
N LYS A 229 -15.24 13.56 -13.54
CA LYS A 229 -16.04 13.27 -14.74
C LYS A 229 -15.48 12.10 -15.53
N ASN A 230 -14.19 12.10 -15.80
CA ASN A 230 -13.53 11.03 -16.55
C ASN A 230 -13.63 9.69 -15.81
N TRP A 231 -13.37 9.70 -14.50
CA TRP A 231 -13.50 8.49 -13.69
C TRP A 231 -14.92 7.99 -13.58
N GLN A 232 -15.92 8.85 -13.63
CA GLN A 232 -17.32 8.41 -13.71
C GLN A 232 -17.60 7.66 -15.01
N VAL A 233 -17.13 8.20 -16.17
CA VAL A 233 -17.27 7.54 -17.48
C VAL A 233 -16.61 6.16 -17.48
N ILE A 234 -15.37 6.07 -16.94
CA ILE A 234 -14.65 4.80 -16.83
C ILE A 234 -15.42 3.83 -15.91
N THR A 235 -15.92 4.31 -14.78
CA THR A 235 -16.67 3.50 -13.81
C THR A 235 -17.91 2.91 -14.44
N ASP A 236 -18.71 3.72 -15.11
CA ASP A 236 -19.96 3.29 -15.75
C ASP A 236 -19.69 2.25 -16.83
N TYR A 237 -18.65 2.46 -17.61
CA TYR A 237 -18.22 1.48 -18.60
C TYR A 237 -17.78 0.16 -17.94
N CYS A 238 -16.91 0.21 -16.93
CA CYS A 238 -16.46 -0.97 -16.21
C CYS A 238 -17.63 -1.75 -15.56
N ILE A 239 -18.60 -1.03 -14.98
CA ILE A 239 -19.80 -1.64 -14.42
C ILE A 239 -20.62 -2.36 -15.50
N SER A 240 -20.73 -1.78 -16.70
CA SER A 240 -21.46 -2.40 -17.81
C SER A 240 -20.83 -3.73 -18.27
N LYS A 241 -19.51 -3.91 -18.04
CA LYS A 241 -18.75 -5.10 -18.45
C LYS A 241 -18.49 -6.09 -17.29
N LYS A 242 -18.94 -5.79 -16.07
CA LYS A 242 -18.66 -6.61 -14.88
C LYS A 242 -19.11 -8.06 -14.98
N GLY A 243 -20.07 -8.37 -15.84
CA GLY A 243 -20.53 -9.74 -16.08
C GLY A 243 -19.45 -10.66 -16.66
N ASN A 244 -18.39 -10.09 -17.23
CA ASN A 244 -17.25 -10.83 -17.77
C ASN A 244 -16.20 -11.17 -16.70
N LEU A 245 -16.37 -10.68 -15.46
CA LEU A 245 -15.40 -10.82 -14.40
C LEU A 245 -15.63 -12.07 -13.57
N VAL A 246 -14.59 -12.87 -13.38
CA VAL A 246 -14.62 -14.01 -12.45
C VAL A 246 -14.32 -13.56 -11.05
N LYS A 247 -13.29 -12.74 -10.89
CA LYS A 247 -12.80 -12.34 -9.57
C LYS A 247 -12.03 -11.02 -9.61
N PHE A 248 -12.01 -10.38 -8.44
CA PHE A 248 -11.04 -9.36 -8.10
C PHE A 248 -9.93 -9.96 -7.24
N TRP A 249 -8.71 -9.44 -7.36
CA TRP A 249 -7.59 -9.87 -6.56
C TRP A 249 -6.99 -8.70 -5.76
N SER A 250 -6.35 -9.02 -4.65
CA SER A 250 -5.66 -8.05 -3.79
C SER A 250 -4.35 -8.61 -3.22
N GLY A 251 -3.59 -9.34 -4.03
CA GLY A 251 -2.31 -9.92 -3.63
C GLY A 251 -1.77 -10.89 -4.67
N ALA A 252 -0.55 -11.37 -4.48
CA ALA A 252 0.14 -12.24 -5.44
C ALA A 252 -0.55 -13.60 -5.62
N ASP A 253 -0.89 -14.27 -4.50
CA ASP A 253 -1.46 -15.62 -4.57
C ASP A 253 -2.85 -15.67 -5.21
N PRO A 254 -3.80 -14.74 -4.93
CA PRO A 254 -5.04 -14.68 -5.68
C PRO A 254 -4.89 -14.51 -7.20
N GLN A 255 -3.82 -13.85 -7.67
CA GLN A 255 -3.52 -13.72 -9.09
C GLN A 255 -3.13 -15.09 -9.69
N LYS A 256 -2.19 -15.80 -9.04
CA LYS A 256 -1.79 -17.13 -9.44
C LYS A 256 -2.99 -18.10 -9.45
N GLN A 257 -3.78 -18.10 -8.37
CA GLN A 257 -4.98 -18.92 -8.24
C GLN A 257 -5.96 -18.68 -9.39
N GLY A 258 -6.14 -17.42 -9.81
CA GLY A 258 -6.99 -17.07 -10.95
C GLY A 258 -6.69 -17.92 -12.17
N PHE A 259 -5.41 -18.04 -12.55
CA PHE A 259 -4.96 -18.78 -13.71
C PHE A 259 -4.88 -20.29 -13.50
N THR A 260 -4.66 -20.76 -12.26
CA THR A 260 -4.47 -22.21 -12.00
C THR A 260 -5.77 -22.94 -11.70
N SER A 261 -6.69 -22.33 -10.95
CA SER A 261 -7.88 -23.04 -10.43
C SER A 261 -9.22 -22.34 -10.70
N ASP A 262 -9.24 -21.02 -10.92
CA ASP A 262 -10.51 -20.30 -11.06
C ASP A 262 -10.94 -20.13 -12.52
N GLY A 263 -10.19 -20.70 -13.47
CA GLY A 263 -10.55 -20.73 -14.90
C GLY A 263 -10.32 -19.40 -15.64
N VAL A 264 -9.55 -18.49 -15.06
CA VAL A 264 -9.20 -17.23 -15.72
C VAL A 264 -8.34 -17.48 -16.93
N VAL A 265 -8.67 -16.84 -18.05
CA VAL A 265 -7.91 -16.91 -19.30
C VAL A 265 -7.06 -15.68 -19.53
N ILE A 266 -7.59 -14.49 -19.24
CA ILE A 266 -6.90 -13.21 -19.39
C ILE A 266 -7.19 -12.32 -18.20
N GLY A 267 -6.26 -11.46 -17.81
CA GLY A 267 -6.47 -10.52 -16.72
C GLY A 267 -5.34 -9.50 -16.57
N GLN A 268 -5.61 -8.47 -15.80
CA GLN A 268 -4.57 -7.56 -15.35
C GLN A 268 -3.91 -8.12 -14.09
N THR A 269 -2.60 -8.14 -14.07
CA THR A 269 -1.80 -8.70 -12.98
C THR A 269 -0.54 -7.87 -12.73
N TRP A 270 0.12 -8.15 -11.63
CA TRP A 270 1.51 -7.75 -11.42
C TRP A 270 2.47 -8.66 -12.19
N ASP A 271 3.65 -8.15 -12.54
CA ASP A 271 4.72 -8.90 -13.18
C ASP A 271 5.27 -10.04 -12.31
N GLY A 272 5.54 -9.78 -11.04
CA GLY A 272 6.20 -10.73 -10.12
C GLY A 272 5.49 -12.09 -10.00
N PRO A 273 4.19 -12.15 -9.67
CA PRO A 273 3.46 -13.42 -9.60
C PRO A 273 3.48 -14.21 -10.90
N ILE A 274 3.34 -13.53 -12.04
CA ILE A 274 3.29 -14.19 -13.34
C ILE A 274 4.68 -14.65 -13.77
N ALA A 275 5.72 -13.85 -13.53
CA ALA A 275 7.10 -14.28 -13.75
C ALA A 275 7.45 -15.53 -12.94
N ALA A 276 6.96 -15.64 -11.69
CA ALA A 276 7.13 -16.84 -10.89
C ALA A 276 6.40 -18.05 -11.49
N MET A 277 5.18 -17.86 -12.01
CA MET A 277 4.44 -18.94 -12.70
C MET A 277 5.14 -19.38 -13.99
N MET A 278 5.60 -18.44 -14.82
CA MET A 278 6.37 -18.73 -16.05
C MET A 278 7.64 -19.52 -15.72
N LYS A 279 8.36 -19.13 -14.65
CA LYS A 279 9.54 -19.86 -14.17
C LYS A 279 9.21 -21.27 -13.68
N ALA A 280 8.02 -21.47 -13.15
CA ALA A 280 7.53 -22.80 -12.75
C ALA A 280 7.03 -23.65 -13.93
N GLY A 281 7.04 -23.14 -15.17
CA GLY A 281 6.59 -23.85 -16.36
C GLY A 281 5.08 -23.79 -16.58
N GLU A 282 4.35 -22.95 -15.87
CA GLU A 282 2.92 -22.74 -16.10
C GLU A 282 2.68 -22.08 -17.46
N PRO A 283 1.61 -22.48 -18.18
CA PRO A 283 1.30 -21.96 -19.50
C PRO A 283 0.66 -20.55 -19.42
N VAL A 284 1.41 -19.60 -18.95
CA VAL A 284 1.01 -18.18 -18.83
C VAL A 284 2.02 -17.28 -19.52
N ALA A 285 1.56 -16.13 -19.97
CA ALA A 285 2.40 -15.07 -20.51
C ALA A 285 2.04 -13.72 -19.89
N TYR A 286 2.96 -12.78 -19.99
CA TYR A 286 2.85 -11.42 -19.46
C TYR A 286 3.28 -10.41 -20.54
N GLN A 287 2.47 -9.38 -20.72
CA GLN A 287 2.82 -8.27 -21.62
C GLN A 287 3.79 -7.33 -20.92
N THR A 288 4.96 -7.12 -21.49
CA THR A 288 6.04 -6.33 -20.87
C THR A 288 6.12 -4.89 -21.36
N THR A 289 5.39 -4.53 -22.40
CA THR A 289 5.41 -3.16 -22.98
C THR A 289 4.04 -2.77 -23.50
#